data_c1ca615af370eaacbd4362efb4e6baa4
#
_entry.id   c1ca615af370eaacbd4362efb4e6baa4
#
_cell.length_a   1.000
_cell.length_b   1.000
_cell.length_c   1.000
_cell.angle_alpha   90.00
_cell.angle_beta   90.00
_cell.angle_gamma   90.00
#
_symmetry.space_group_name_H-M   'P 1'
#
loop_
_entity.id
_entity.type
_entity.pdbx_description
1 polymer ?
#
loop_
_entity_poly.entity_id
_entity_poly.type
_entity_poly.pdbx_seq_one_letter_code
_entity_poly.pdbx_strand_id
1 'polypeptide(L)'
;MKVLDITASVANGTVKFLLRSPLHGLVSSRVMLITVSGRQTGRLYTTPVNYVRDGDTITVVSRSHRTWWRNLRGGAPVAVRVRGEDLKGVAEVVVDDKEAVAKALLALHPRYSAERAARRAQDRVLVRIKVA
;
A
#
# COMPACT_ATOMS: atom_id res chain seq x y z
N MET A 1 -11.16 5.81 -14.67
CA MET A 1 -11.01 6.77 -13.58
C MET A 1 -9.70 7.53 -13.71
N LYS A 2 -9.73 8.78 -13.37
CA LYS A 2 -8.55 9.63 -13.51
C LYS A 2 -7.75 9.67 -12.20
N VAL A 3 -6.44 9.64 -12.32
CA VAL A 3 -5.53 9.72 -11.16
C VAL A 3 -5.80 10.98 -10.34
N LEU A 4 -6.08 12.08 -11.03
CA LEU A 4 -6.36 13.36 -10.39
C LEU A 4 -7.55 13.29 -9.43
N ASP A 5 -8.60 12.53 -9.78
CA ASP A 5 -9.78 12.38 -8.95
C ASP A 5 -9.47 11.65 -7.65
N ILE A 6 -8.65 10.59 -7.71
CA ILE A 6 -8.18 9.88 -6.51
C ILE A 6 -7.39 10.84 -5.62
N THR A 7 -6.46 11.58 -6.20
CA THR A 7 -5.59 12.49 -5.46
C THR A 7 -6.41 13.58 -4.76
N ALA A 8 -7.38 14.18 -5.47
CA ALA A 8 -8.23 15.20 -4.89
C ALA A 8 -9.07 14.65 -3.74
N SER A 9 -9.63 13.44 -3.89
CA SER A 9 -10.42 12.80 -2.84
C SER A 9 -9.57 12.51 -1.61
N VAL A 10 -8.34 12.04 -1.79
CA VAL A 10 -7.42 11.79 -0.68
C VAL A 10 -7.08 13.10 0.02
N ALA A 11 -6.70 14.14 -0.72
CA ALA A 11 -6.31 15.41 -0.12
C ALA A 11 -7.45 16.03 0.70
N ASN A 12 -8.68 15.96 0.20
CA ASN A 12 -9.83 16.59 0.84
C ASN A 12 -10.51 15.70 1.87
N GLY A 13 -10.62 14.40 1.61
CA GLY A 13 -11.35 13.46 2.45
C GLY A 13 -10.46 12.73 3.45
N THR A 14 -9.37 12.14 2.97
CA THR A 14 -8.52 11.30 3.80
C THR A 14 -7.79 12.09 4.88
N VAL A 15 -7.30 13.28 4.56
CA VAL A 15 -6.62 14.12 5.54
C VAL A 15 -7.56 14.49 6.67
N LYS A 16 -8.77 14.94 6.34
CA LYS A 16 -9.78 15.28 7.35
C LYS A 16 -10.16 14.07 8.19
N PHE A 17 -10.32 12.93 7.55
CA PHE A 17 -10.61 11.67 8.24
C PHE A 17 -9.50 11.32 9.22
N LEU A 18 -8.25 11.42 8.80
CA LEU A 18 -7.09 11.12 9.65
C LEU A 18 -7.04 12.00 10.89
N LEU A 19 -7.26 13.31 10.73
CA LEU A 19 -7.20 14.26 11.84
C LEU A 19 -8.29 13.99 12.88
N ARG A 20 -9.38 13.34 12.50
CA ARG A 20 -10.52 13.04 13.39
C ARG A 20 -10.55 11.58 13.84
N SER A 21 -9.69 10.74 13.29
CA SER A 21 -9.71 9.29 13.47
C SER A 21 -8.64 8.86 14.48
N PRO A 22 -8.89 7.77 15.26
CA PRO A 22 -7.84 7.16 16.06
C PRO A 22 -6.67 6.64 15.22
N LEU A 23 -6.84 6.52 13.91
CA LEU A 23 -5.76 6.14 13.00
C LEU A 23 -4.69 7.22 12.84
N HIS A 24 -4.98 8.45 13.27
CA HIS A 24 -4.01 9.54 13.17
C HIS A 24 -2.65 9.18 13.80
N GLY A 25 -2.67 8.52 14.95
CA GLY A 25 -1.45 8.10 15.64
C GLY A 25 -0.73 6.92 14.99
N LEU A 26 -1.37 6.23 14.05
CA LEU A 26 -0.78 5.08 13.37
C LEU A 26 0.05 5.48 12.14
N VAL A 27 -0.13 6.70 11.64
CA VAL A 27 0.61 7.18 10.47
C VAL A 27 2.01 7.57 10.90
N SER A 28 2.97 6.72 10.63
CA SER A 28 4.34 6.84 11.14
C SER A 28 5.34 6.49 10.04
N SER A 29 6.61 6.32 10.43
CA SER A 29 7.65 5.88 9.50
C SER A 29 7.44 4.44 8.98
N ARG A 30 6.54 3.66 9.60
CA ARG A 30 6.28 2.27 9.22
C ARG A 30 4.88 2.02 8.72
N VAL A 31 3.95 2.93 8.98
CA VAL A 31 2.55 2.78 8.59
C VAL A 31 2.14 3.99 7.77
N MET A 32 1.50 3.73 6.64
CA MET A 32 0.93 4.77 5.79
C MET A 32 -0.51 4.44 5.49
N LEU A 33 -1.23 5.39 4.93
CA LEU A 33 -2.55 5.14 4.36
C LEU A 33 -2.43 5.02 2.85
N ILE A 34 -3.10 4.01 2.30
CA ILE A 34 -3.22 3.88 0.86
C ILE A 34 -4.69 3.98 0.48
N THR A 35 -4.99 4.75 -0.55
CA THR A 35 -6.32 4.90 -1.11
C THR A 35 -6.34 4.34 -2.51
N VAL A 36 -7.26 3.40 -2.73
CA VAL A 36 -7.41 2.71 -4.00
C VAL A 36 -8.84 2.89 -4.51
N SER A 37 -9.03 2.79 -5.82
CA SER A 37 -10.35 2.81 -6.43
C SER A 37 -10.84 1.39 -6.70
N GLY A 38 -12.05 1.09 -6.27
CA GLY A 38 -12.68 -0.20 -6.58
C GLY A 38 -12.86 -0.35 -8.09
N ARG A 39 -12.44 -1.50 -8.63
CA ARG A 39 -12.47 -1.73 -10.09
C ARG A 39 -13.88 -1.77 -10.66
N GLN A 40 -14.83 -2.26 -9.87
CA GLN A 40 -16.21 -2.43 -10.33
C GLN A 40 -17.07 -1.21 -10.06
N THR A 41 -16.87 -0.52 -8.92
CA THR A 41 -17.76 0.55 -8.48
C THR A 41 -17.15 1.94 -8.58
N GLY A 42 -15.82 2.04 -8.70
CA GLY A 42 -15.11 3.32 -8.62
C GLY A 42 -15.06 3.91 -7.22
N ARG A 43 -15.62 3.21 -6.21
CA ARG A 43 -15.60 3.67 -4.83
C ARG A 43 -14.18 3.68 -4.30
N LEU A 44 -13.84 4.71 -3.52
CA LEU A 44 -12.53 4.83 -2.90
C LEU A 44 -12.50 4.07 -1.59
N TYR A 45 -11.40 3.33 -1.38
CA TYR A 45 -11.13 2.60 -0.15
C TYR A 45 -9.79 3.05 0.39
N THR A 46 -9.76 3.37 1.67
CA THR A 46 -8.53 3.77 2.35
C THR A 46 -8.24 2.77 3.47
N THR A 47 -7.01 2.29 3.53
CA THR A 47 -6.60 1.33 4.54
C THR A 47 -5.17 1.63 5.02
N PRO A 48 -4.87 1.41 6.31
CA PRO A 48 -3.50 1.51 6.80
C PRO A 48 -2.71 0.27 6.39
N VAL A 49 -1.47 0.48 6.00
CA VAL A 49 -0.57 -0.61 5.60
C VAL A 49 0.84 -0.32 6.09
N ASN A 50 1.57 -1.38 6.41
CA ASN A 50 2.99 -1.27 6.67
C ASN A 50 3.73 -1.11 5.34
N TYR A 51 4.76 -0.31 5.35
CA TYR A 51 5.51 -0.02 4.14
C TYR A 51 6.99 0.15 4.42
N VAL A 52 7.80 0.02 3.37
CA VAL A 52 9.16 0.55 3.33
C VAL A 52 9.30 1.40 2.08
N ARG A 53 10.06 2.46 2.18
CA ARG A 53 10.27 3.39 1.07
C ARG A 53 11.74 3.45 0.71
N ASP A 54 12.03 3.37 -0.57
CA ASP A 54 13.36 3.55 -1.12
C ASP A 54 13.24 4.52 -2.30
N GLY A 55 13.59 5.79 -2.04
CA GLY A 55 13.45 6.83 -3.05
C GLY A 55 12.00 7.04 -3.47
N ASP A 56 11.71 6.78 -4.73
CA ASP A 56 10.37 6.94 -5.31
C ASP A 56 9.58 5.63 -5.33
N THR A 57 10.10 4.56 -4.72
CA THR A 57 9.43 3.25 -4.68
C THR A 57 9.01 2.94 -3.25
N ILE A 58 7.72 2.64 -3.09
CA ILE A 58 7.14 2.21 -1.83
C ILE A 58 6.72 0.76 -1.97
N THR A 59 7.14 -0.07 -1.02
CA THR A 59 6.86 -1.51 -1.02
C THR A 59 5.91 -1.86 0.11
N VAL A 60 4.86 -2.60 -0.22
CA VAL A 60 3.85 -3.08 0.71
C VAL A 60 3.65 -4.58 0.48
N VAL A 61 3.45 -5.33 1.55
CA VAL A 61 3.09 -6.75 1.46
C VAL A 61 1.72 -6.92 2.10
N SER A 62 0.80 -7.50 1.36
CA SER A 62 -0.56 -7.76 1.82
C SER A 62 -0.80 -9.25 1.94
N ARG A 63 -1.69 -9.63 2.85
CA ARG A 63 -2.20 -11.00 2.89
C ARG A 63 -3.05 -11.25 1.64
N SER A 64 -2.89 -12.43 1.06
CA SER A 64 -3.57 -12.78 -0.20
C SER A 64 -5.10 -12.75 -0.09
N HIS A 65 -5.65 -13.05 1.10
CA HIS A 65 -7.09 -13.04 1.30
C HIS A 65 -7.72 -11.66 1.37
N ARG A 66 -6.92 -10.61 1.53
CA ARG A 66 -7.43 -9.24 1.51
C ARG A 66 -7.87 -8.89 0.10
N THR A 67 -8.84 -8.00 -0.01
CA THR A 67 -9.42 -7.66 -1.32
C THR A 67 -8.90 -6.35 -1.90
N TRP A 68 -8.37 -5.47 -1.08
CA TRP A 68 -7.98 -4.15 -1.54
C TRP A 68 -6.92 -4.17 -2.66
N TRP A 69 -5.95 -5.08 -2.57
CA TRP A 69 -4.86 -5.15 -3.55
C TRP A 69 -5.34 -5.67 -4.91
N ARG A 70 -6.47 -6.37 -4.93
CA ARG A 70 -7.03 -6.91 -6.18
C ARG A 70 -7.46 -5.82 -7.14
N ASN A 71 -7.79 -4.65 -6.60
CA ASN A 71 -8.14 -3.48 -7.41
C ASN A 71 -6.92 -2.91 -8.15
N LEU A 72 -5.73 -3.37 -7.82
CA LEU A 72 -4.48 -2.88 -8.41
C LEU A 72 -3.89 -3.82 -9.46
N ARG A 73 -4.53 -4.97 -9.70
CA ARG A 73 -4.06 -5.94 -10.69
C ARG A 73 -3.95 -5.29 -12.06
N GLY A 74 -2.81 -5.52 -12.73
CA GLY A 74 -2.55 -4.93 -14.04
C GLY A 74 -2.07 -3.50 -14.00
N GLY A 75 -1.83 -2.97 -12.79
CA GLY A 75 -1.43 -1.59 -12.59
C GLY A 75 -2.61 -0.67 -12.38
N ALA A 76 -2.50 0.22 -11.42
CA ALA A 76 -3.57 1.18 -11.13
C ALA A 76 -3.01 2.40 -10.41
N PRO A 77 -3.64 3.56 -10.61
CA PRO A 77 -3.28 4.75 -9.85
C PRO A 77 -3.73 4.60 -8.40
N VAL A 78 -2.90 5.09 -7.49
CA VAL A 78 -3.19 5.11 -6.06
C VAL A 78 -2.78 6.44 -5.48
N ALA A 79 -3.31 6.74 -4.30
CA ALA A 79 -2.85 7.83 -3.49
C ALA A 79 -2.40 7.30 -2.15
N VAL A 80 -1.32 7.86 -1.61
CA VAL A 80 -0.78 7.43 -0.32
C VAL A 80 -0.55 8.64 0.55
N ARG A 81 -0.74 8.45 1.86
CA ARG A 81 -0.34 9.43 2.86
C ARG A 81 0.78 8.84 3.68
N VAL A 82 1.96 9.41 3.51
CA VAL A 82 3.21 8.91 4.09
C VAL A 82 3.84 10.03 4.89
N ARG A 83 3.97 9.84 6.19
CA ARG A 83 4.65 10.80 7.08
C ARG A 83 4.13 12.23 6.90
N GLY A 84 2.82 12.37 6.78
CA GLY A 84 2.19 13.68 6.64
C GLY A 84 2.13 14.22 5.22
N GLU A 85 2.71 13.55 4.25
CA GLU A 85 2.67 13.94 2.85
C GLU A 85 1.64 13.15 2.07
N ASP A 86 0.87 13.83 1.23
CA ASP A 86 -0.04 13.19 0.29
C ASP A 86 0.67 13.06 -1.05
N LEU A 87 0.84 11.81 -1.49
CA LEU A 87 1.52 11.50 -2.74
C LEU A 87 0.61 10.68 -3.64
N LYS A 88 0.79 10.83 -4.93
CA LYS A 88 0.12 9.98 -5.92
C LYS A 88 1.16 9.09 -6.59
N GLY A 89 0.72 7.93 -7.03
CA GLY A 89 1.62 6.99 -7.69
C GLY A 89 0.86 5.97 -8.50
N VAL A 90 1.62 5.05 -9.07
CA VAL A 90 1.08 3.91 -9.80
C VAL A 90 1.54 2.66 -9.08
N ALA A 91 0.58 1.81 -8.74
CA ALA A 91 0.85 0.56 -8.05
C ALA A 91 0.80 -0.61 -9.02
N GLU A 92 1.67 -1.59 -8.80
CA GLU A 92 1.61 -2.88 -9.47
C GLU A 92 1.63 -3.98 -8.43
N VAL A 93 1.03 -5.12 -8.76
CA VAL A 93 0.93 -6.27 -7.86
C VAL A 93 1.73 -7.42 -8.41
N VAL A 94 2.56 -8.03 -7.56
CA VAL A 94 3.34 -9.22 -7.89
C VAL A 94 2.77 -10.37 -7.07
N VAL A 95 2.11 -11.32 -7.72
CA VAL A 95 1.45 -12.45 -7.05
C VAL A 95 2.22 -13.77 -7.18
N ASP A 96 3.00 -13.94 -8.24
CA ASP A 96 3.61 -15.21 -8.59
C ASP A 96 5.11 -15.31 -8.27
N ASP A 97 5.68 -14.31 -7.63
CA ASP A 97 7.10 -14.30 -7.28
C ASP A 97 7.26 -14.34 -5.76
N LYS A 98 7.23 -15.54 -5.21
CA LYS A 98 7.30 -15.74 -3.76
C LYS A 98 8.67 -15.35 -3.18
N GLU A 99 9.72 -15.44 -3.98
CA GLU A 99 11.04 -14.99 -3.58
C GLU A 99 11.07 -13.47 -3.40
N ALA A 100 10.47 -12.73 -4.32
CA ALA A 100 10.36 -11.27 -4.20
C ALA A 100 9.51 -10.88 -2.98
N VAL A 101 8.43 -11.62 -2.71
CA VAL A 101 7.58 -11.39 -1.54
C VAL A 101 8.37 -11.62 -0.25
N ALA A 102 9.12 -12.72 -0.17
CA ALA A 102 9.94 -13.04 0.99
C ALA A 102 11.01 -11.95 1.24
N LYS A 103 11.63 -11.47 0.19
CA LYS A 103 12.62 -10.40 0.26
C LYS A 103 12.00 -9.11 0.79
N ALA A 104 10.81 -8.77 0.33
CA ALA A 104 10.08 -7.61 0.82
C ALA A 104 9.70 -7.75 2.30
N LEU A 105 9.31 -8.96 2.72
CA LEU A 105 9.02 -9.23 4.13
C LEU A 105 10.24 -9.02 5.01
N LEU A 106 11.43 -9.40 4.55
CA LEU A 106 12.66 -9.15 5.30
C LEU A 106 12.96 -7.66 5.43
N ALA A 107 12.65 -6.88 4.40
CA ALA A 107 12.81 -5.43 4.47
C ALA A 107 11.83 -4.79 5.46
N LEU A 108 10.58 -5.28 5.47
CA LEU A 108 9.53 -4.79 6.37
C LEU A 108 9.75 -5.26 7.82
N HIS A 109 10.31 -6.45 7.98
CA HIS A 109 10.50 -7.10 9.28
C HIS A 109 11.93 -7.61 9.40
N PRO A 110 12.88 -6.72 9.71
CA PRO A 110 14.32 -7.10 9.73
C PRO A 110 14.66 -8.22 10.70
N ARG A 111 13.79 -8.48 11.69
CA ARG A 111 14.01 -9.53 12.66
C ARG A 111 13.57 -10.91 12.21
N TYR A 112 12.89 -11.01 11.07
CA TYR A 112 12.49 -12.30 10.53
C TYR A 112 13.72 -13.07 10.06
N SER A 113 13.73 -14.39 10.28
CA SER A 113 14.67 -15.27 9.61
C SER A 113 14.26 -15.45 8.14
N ALA A 114 15.19 -15.88 7.31
CA ALA A 114 14.88 -16.20 5.92
C ALA A 114 13.80 -17.28 5.81
N GLU A 115 13.83 -18.28 6.70
CA GLU A 115 12.80 -19.34 6.73
C GLU A 115 11.43 -18.80 7.07
N ARG A 116 11.36 -17.90 8.05
CA ARG A 116 10.08 -17.30 8.44
C ARG A 116 9.51 -16.45 7.31
N ALA A 117 10.35 -15.66 6.65
CA ALA A 117 9.92 -14.84 5.51
C ALA A 117 9.41 -15.73 4.38
N ALA A 118 10.11 -16.83 4.07
CA ALA A 118 9.69 -17.75 3.03
C ALA A 118 8.33 -18.40 3.34
N ARG A 119 8.10 -18.79 4.59
CA ARG A 119 6.81 -19.36 5.00
C ARG A 119 5.68 -18.33 4.88
N ARG A 120 5.92 -17.12 5.36
CA ARG A 120 4.92 -16.05 5.33
C ARG A 120 4.61 -15.62 3.91
N ALA A 121 5.58 -15.69 3.01
CA ALA A 121 5.41 -15.31 1.62
C ALA A 121 4.37 -16.15 0.89
N GLN A 122 4.10 -17.38 1.35
CA GLN A 122 3.19 -18.29 0.66
C GLN A 122 1.77 -17.73 0.54
N ASP A 123 1.30 -16.99 1.55
CA ASP A 123 -0.04 -16.41 1.56
C ASP A 123 0.00 -14.86 1.48
N ARG A 124 1.01 -14.31 0.86
CA ARG A 124 1.21 -12.86 0.71
C ARG A 124 1.36 -12.48 -0.75
N VAL A 125 1.05 -11.22 -1.03
CA VAL A 125 1.31 -10.60 -2.33
C VAL A 125 2.11 -9.32 -2.10
N LEU A 126 2.90 -8.96 -3.09
CA LEU A 126 3.74 -7.77 -3.07
C LEU A 126 3.08 -6.66 -3.88
N VAL A 127 3.01 -5.47 -3.30
CA VAL A 127 2.53 -4.28 -4.00
C VAL A 127 3.68 -3.28 -4.05
N ARG A 128 4.06 -2.88 -5.24
CA ARG A 128 5.06 -1.84 -5.46
C ARG A 128 4.39 -0.60 -5.98
N ILE A 129 4.70 0.54 -5.37
CA ILE A 129 4.10 1.82 -5.71
C ILE A 129 5.23 2.75 -6.13
N LYS A 130 5.14 3.25 -7.36
CA LYS A 130 6.06 4.26 -7.86
C LYS A 130 5.39 5.61 -7.66
N VAL A 131 5.98 6.45 -6.84
CA VAL A 131 5.46 7.79 -6.58
C VAL A 131 6.18 8.82 -7.42
N ALA A 132 5.43 9.85 -7.80
CA ALA A 132 5.99 10.91 -8.63
C ALA A 132 6.74 11.92 -7.80
#